data_7d79823007c7f46d0d67048ed25fc0f7
#
_entry.id   7d79823007c7f46d0d67048ed25fc0f7
#
_cell.length_a   1.000
_cell.length_b   1.000
_cell.length_c   1.000
_cell.angle_alpha   90.00
_cell.angle_beta   90.00
_cell.angle_gamma   90.00
#
_symmetry.space_group_name_H-M   'P 1'
#
loop_
_entity.id
_entity.type
_entity.pdbx_description
1 polymer ?
#
loop_
_entity_poly.entity_id
_entity_poly.type
_entity_poly.pdbx_seq_one_letter_code
_entity_poly.pdbx_strand_id
1 'polypeptide(L)'
;MQFRFVYVGTQVRDLDRSIAFYRDLLGMEVGPREKVAETGGEWAELRTPGSDLLLELNWYPEGTRFFKGPYRHGDELDHLAFDCEDADAAYRELVAKGARPGLPPFTESTSRLAYVVDPDGVWIELSSKAR
;
A
#
# COMPACT_ATOMS: atom_id res chain seq x y z
N MET A 1 -5.19 -20.94 -2.64
CA MET A 1 -4.26 -19.88 -3.04
C MET A 1 -3.37 -19.51 -1.87
N GLN A 2 -2.10 -19.21 -2.12
CA GLN A 2 -1.16 -18.80 -1.07
C GLN A 2 -0.97 -17.29 -1.09
N PHE A 3 -0.81 -16.70 0.11
CA PHE A 3 -0.57 -15.28 0.29
C PHE A 3 0.75 -15.07 1.02
N ARG A 4 1.58 -14.16 0.53
CA ARG A 4 2.84 -13.79 1.16
C ARG A 4 2.78 -12.32 1.58
N PHE A 5 2.92 -12.07 2.88
CA PHE A 5 3.02 -10.71 3.41
C PHE A 5 4.33 -10.06 2.93
N VAL A 6 4.28 -8.85 2.37
CA VAL A 6 5.43 -8.23 1.72
C VAL A 6 5.85 -6.88 2.29
N TYR A 7 4.92 -6.01 2.69
CA TYR A 7 5.30 -4.73 3.29
C TYR A 7 4.17 -4.11 4.13
N VAL A 8 4.53 -3.08 4.88
CA VAL A 8 3.57 -2.19 5.58
C VAL A 8 3.57 -0.84 4.87
N GLY A 9 2.39 -0.35 4.52
CA GLY A 9 2.19 0.99 3.98
C GLY A 9 1.82 1.98 5.09
N THR A 10 2.51 3.11 5.12
CA THR A 10 2.27 4.20 6.06
C THR A 10 1.90 5.46 5.29
N GLN A 11 0.79 6.11 5.63
CA GLN A 11 0.40 7.37 5.05
C GLN A 11 1.17 8.53 5.71
N VAL A 12 1.69 9.44 4.90
CA VAL A 12 2.46 10.59 5.35
C VAL A 12 1.90 11.90 4.81
N ARG A 13 2.09 12.99 5.55
CA ARG A 13 1.65 14.33 5.13
C ARG A 13 2.59 14.97 4.12
N ASP A 14 3.88 14.68 4.23
CA ASP A 14 4.96 15.25 3.44
C ASP A 14 5.99 14.15 3.18
N LEU A 15 6.01 13.64 1.94
CA LEU A 15 6.84 12.50 1.59
C LEU A 15 8.34 12.80 1.73
N ASP A 16 8.79 13.98 1.28
CA ASP A 16 10.21 14.35 1.36
C ASP A 16 10.68 14.46 2.81
N ARG A 17 9.88 15.05 3.66
CA ARG A 17 10.18 15.19 5.09
C ARG A 17 10.22 13.83 5.79
N SER A 18 9.31 12.94 5.47
CA SER A 18 9.29 11.59 6.04
C SER A 18 10.47 10.75 5.54
N ILE A 19 10.79 10.81 4.25
CA ILE A 19 11.99 10.16 3.69
C ILE A 19 13.25 10.64 4.43
N ALA A 20 13.42 11.95 4.58
CA ALA A 20 14.57 12.51 5.29
C ALA A 20 14.68 12.00 6.73
N PHE A 21 13.57 11.92 7.44
CA PHE A 21 13.56 11.40 8.81
C PHE A 21 14.05 9.93 8.85
N TYR A 22 13.48 9.04 8.07
CA TYR A 22 13.85 7.62 8.10
C TYR A 22 15.26 7.37 7.56
N ARG A 23 15.67 8.09 6.53
CA ARG A 23 17.01 7.99 5.96
C ARG A 23 18.08 8.58 6.89
N ASP A 24 17.91 9.81 7.32
CA ASP A 24 18.95 10.57 7.99
C ASP A 24 19.05 10.25 9.49
N LEU A 25 17.94 9.98 10.16
CA LEU A 25 17.91 9.68 11.59
C LEU A 25 17.96 8.19 11.88
N LEU A 26 17.33 7.34 11.06
CA LEU A 26 17.26 5.91 11.31
C LEU A 26 18.14 5.07 10.36
N GLY A 27 18.84 5.72 9.43
CA GLY A 27 19.78 5.04 8.54
C GLY A 27 19.15 4.12 7.51
N MET A 28 17.87 4.31 7.19
CA MET A 28 17.20 3.50 6.16
C MET A 28 17.67 3.89 4.76
N GLU A 29 17.75 2.90 3.89
CA GLU A 29 18.02 3.11 2.46
C GLU A 29 16.72 3.40 1.72
N VAL A 30 16.76 4.40 0.84
CA VAL A 30 15.62 4.75 -0.02
C VAL A 30 15.73 3.92 -1.32
N GLY A 31 14.71 3.13 -1.58
CA GLY A 31 14.56 2.35 -2.80
C GLY A 31 13.74 3.08 -3.86
N PRO A 32 12.86 2.36 -4.59
CA PRO A 32 12.00 2.97 -5.59
C PRO A 32 11.10 4.07 -5.03
N ARG A 33 10.90 5.11 -5.84
CA ARG A 33 9.95 6.19 -5.56
C ARG A 33 9.19 6.51 -6.85
N GLU A 34 7.87 6.50 -6.80
CA GLU A 34 7.04 6.68 -7.99
C GLU A 34 5.81 7.54 -7.72
N LYS A 35 5.46 8.33 -8.75
CA LYS A 35 4.18 9.02 -8.82
C LYS A 35 3.13 8.07 -9.40
N VAL A 36 1.92 8.14 -8.86
CA VAL A 36 0.80 7.28 -9.26
C VAL A 36 -0.25 8.14 -9.93
N ALA A 37 -0.39 8.00 -11.25
CA ALA A 37 -1.34 8.79 -12.04
C ALA A 37 -2.80 8.57 -11.58
N GLU A 38 -3.14 7.36 -11.20
CA GLU A 38 -4.49 6.95 -10.80
C GLU A 38 -4.97 7.62 -9.52
N THR A 39 -4.05 7.97 -8.62
CA THR A 39 -4.37 8.63 -7.34
C THR A 39 -3.91 10.08 -7.27
N GLY A 40 -3.00 10.49 -8.15
CA GLY A 40 -2.28 11.76 -8.03
C GLY A 40 -1.28 11.77 -6.88
N GLY A 41 -1.10 10.64 -6.20
CA GLY A 41 -0.20 10.48 -5.08
C GLY A 41 1.23 10.10 -5.48
N GLU A 42 2.02 9.81 -4.48
CA GLU A 42 3.41 9.38 -4.64
C GLU A 42 3.77 8.44 -3.49
N TRP A 43 4.57 7.41 -3.78
CA TRP A 43 5.08 6.51 -2.76
C TRP A 43 6.60 6.36 -2.84
N ALA A 44 7.20 5.93 -1.74
CA ALA A 44 8.60 5.58 -1.65
C ALA A 44 8.78 4.33 -0.79
N GLU A 45 9.67 3.44 -1.23
CA GLU A 45 10.03 2.23 -0.51
C GLU A 45 11.34 2.45 0.25
N LEU A 46 11.38 2.03 1.50
CA LEU A 46 12.54 2.11 2.36
C LEU A 46 12.82 0.75 3.00
N ARG A 47 14.11 0.47 3.22
CA ARG A 47 14.56 -0.74 3.92
C ARG A 47 15.74 -0.44 4.83
N THR A 48 15.93 -1.26 5.85
CA THR A 48 17.16 -1.28 6.65
C THR A 48 18.17 -2.22 5.99
N PRO A 49 19.45 -1.85 5.85
CA PRO A 49 20.48 -2.77 5.37
C PRO A 49 20.46 -4.10 6.11
N GLY A 50 20.46 -5.21 5.36
CA GLY A 50 20.44 -6.56 5.93
C GLY A 50 19.08 -7.07 6.38
N SER A 51 18.00 -6.30 6.15
CA SER A 51 16.62 -6.71 6.44
C SER A 51 15.79 -6.85 5.16
N ASP A 52 14.90 -7.84 5.13
CA ASP A 52 13.93 -8.02 4.04
C ASP A 52 12.60 -7.30 4.33
N LEU A 53 12.48 -6.66 5.50
CA LEU A 53 11.29 -5.91 5.85
C LEU A 53 11.27 -4.58 5.08
N LEU A 54 10.15 -4.30 4.43
CA LEU A 54 9.94 -3.08 3.67
C LEU A 54 8.94 -2.16 4.38
N LEU A 55 9.24 -0.86 4.33
CA LEU A 55 8.32 0.21 4.69
C LEU A 55 7.99 0.97 3.41
N GLU A 56 6.72 1.15 3.12
CA GLU A 56 6.27 2.02 2.03
C GLU A 56 5.64 3.28 2.61
N LEU A 57 6.16 4.43 2.23
CA LEU A 57 5.61 5.74 2.59
C LEU A 57 4.70 6.19 1.45
N ASN A 58 3.45 6.51 1.76
CA ASN A 58 2.43 6.92 0.79
C ASN A 58 1.93 8.33 1.10
N TRP A 59 1.96 9.18 0.09
CA TRP A 59 1.35 10.50 0.13
C TRP A 59 0.24 10.61 -0.91
N TYR A 60 -0.89 11.19 -0.52
CA TYR A 60 -2.02 11.43 -1.41
C TYR A 60 -2.50 12.87 -1.29
N PRO A 61 -2.87 13.52 -2.41
CA PRO A 61 -3.68 14.73 -2.33
C PRO A 61 -5.08 14.41 -1.80
N GLU A 62 -5.69 15.35 -1.09
CA GLU A 62 -7.07 15.20 -0.62
C GLU A 62 -8.05 14.98 -1.77
N GLY A 63 -9.12 14.23 -1.50
CA GLY A 63 -10.20 13.99 -2.46
C GLY A 63 -9.96 12.82 -3.40
N THR A 64 -8.91 12.02 -3.18
CA THR A 64 -8.68 10.79 -3.93
C THR A 64 -9.49 9.62 -3.37
N ARG A 65 -9.55 8.52 -4.10
CA ARG A 65 -10.26 7.31 -3.63
C ARG A 65 -9.62 6.67 -2.40
N PHE A 66 -8.34 6.96 -2.11
CA PHE A 66 -7.62 6.47 -0.94
C PHE A 66 -7.61 7.44 0.22
N PHE A 67 -7.78 8.75 -0.07
CA PHE A 67 -7.74 9.78 0.95
C PHE A 67 -8.78 10.86 0.67
N LYS A 68 -9.92 10.77 1.30
CA LYS A 68 -11.10 11.62 1.02
C LYS A 68 -11.21 12.87 1.86
N GLY A 69 -10.45 12.96 2.92
CA GLY A 69 -10.55 14.08 3.86
C GLY A 69 -9.20 14.62 4.29
N PRO A 70 -9.19 15.61 5.19
CA PRO A 70 -7.94 16.10 5.76
C PRO A 70 -7.26 14.99 6.55
N TYR A 71 -5.93 14.97 6.52
CA TYR A 71 -5.15 14.05 7.33
C TYR A 71 -5.50 14.19 8.81
N ARG A 72 -5.69 13.05 9.47
CA ARG A 72 -5.94 12.99 10.92
C ARG A 72 -4.94 12.04 11.56
N HIS A 73 -4.62 12.30 12.82
CA HIS A 73 -3.78 11.39 13.58
C HIS A 73 -4.48 10.03 13.70
N GLY A 74 -3.80 8.96 13.33
CA GLY A 74 -4.36 7.62 13.20
C GLY A 74 -4.54 7.16 11.75
N ASP A 75 -4.42 8.06 10.78
CA ASP A 75 -4.50 7.73 9.34
C ASP A 75 -3.18 7.14 8.79
N GLU A 76 -2.17 7.00 9.63
CA GLU A 76 -0.81 6.64 9.21
C GLU A 76 -0.71 5.20 8.67
N LEU A 77 -1.47 4.25 9.23
CA LEU A 77 -1.52 2.89 8.68
C LEU A 77 -2.34 2.90 7.39
N ASP A 78 -1.67 2.93 6.26
CA ASP A 78 -2.31 2.98 4.96
C ASP A 78 -2.88 1.60 4.59
N HIS A 79 -2.03 0.60 4.47
CA HIS A 79 -2.45 -0.76 4.12
C HIS A 79 -1.38 -1.81 4.46
N LEU A 80 -1.80 -3.05 4.50
CA LEU A 80 -0.93 -4.22 4.51
C LEU A 80 -0.98 -4.87 3.13
N ALA A 81 0.14 -5.31 2.57
CA ALA A 81 0.18 -5.86 1.23
C ALA A 81 0.60 -7.33 1.21
N PHE A 82 -0.10 -8.10 0.38
CA PHE A 82 0.14 -9.52 0.15
C PHE A 82 0.27 -9.81 -1.34
N ASP A 83 1.35 -10.45 -1.74
CA ASP A 83 1.47 -11.00 -3.08
C ASP A 83 0.66 -12.30 -3.20
N CYS A 84 0.04 -12.49 -4.34
CA CYS A 84 -0.69 -13.70 -4.70
C CYS A 84 -0.53 -13.98 -6.22
N GLU A 85 -0.94 -15.16 -6.66
CA GLU A 85 -0.82 -15.52 -8.08
C GLU A 85 -1.75 -14.72 -9.00
N ASP A 86 -2.96 -14.42 -8.52
CA ASP A 86 -4.02 -13.77 -9.29
C ASP A 86 -4.88 -12.92 -8.35
N ALA A 87 -4.73 -11.60 -8.44
CA ALA A 87 -5.45 -10.67 -7.57
C ALA A 87 -6.98 -10.70 -7.79
N ASP A 88 -7.44 -10.95 -9.03
CA ASP A 88 -8.87 -11.10 -9.34
C ASP A 88 -9.47 -12.33 -8.66
N ALA A 89 -8.77 -13.47 -8.76
CA ALA A 89 -9.21 -14.71 -8.13
C ALA A 89 -9.16 -14.62 -6.60
N ALA A 90 -8.08 -14.03 -6.06
CA ALA A 90 -7.91 -13.82 -4.62
C ALA A 90 -9.02 -12.94 -4.04
N TYR A 91 -9.33 -11.84 -4.72
CA TYR A 91 -10.42 -10.95 -4.31
C TYR A 91 -11.77 -11.67 -4.25
N ARG A 92 -12.13 -12.39 -5.33
CA ARG A 92 -13.38 -13.17 -5.36
C ARG A 92 -13.43 -14.22 -4.25
N GLU A 93 -12.33 -14.94 -4.04
CA GLU A 93 -12.24 -15.97 -3.00
C GLU A 93 -12.43 -15.38 -1.60
N LEU A 94 -11.72 -14.30 -1.28
CA LEU A 94 -11.80 -13.68 0.04
C LEU A 94 -13.17 -13.06 0.31
N VAL A 95 -13.77 -12.39 -0.67
CA VAL A 95 -15.14 -11.86 -0.55
C VAL A 95 -16.15 -12.98 -0.35
N ALA A 96 -16.03 -14.08 -1.09
CA ALA A 96 -16.91 -15.26 -0.92
C ALA A 96 -16.75 -15.90 0.47
N LYS A 97 -15.57 -15.80 1.10
CA LYS A 97 -15.31 -16.24 2.47
C LYS A 97 -15.73 -15.23 3.54
N GLY A 98 -16.31 -14.11 3.16
CA GLY A 98 -16.86 -13.11 4.07
C GLY A 98 -15.97 -11.90 4.34
N ALA A 99 -14.84 -11.72 3.63
CA ALA A 99 -14.06 -10.49 3.72
C ALA A 99 -14.87 -9.31 3.17
N ARG A 100 -14.78 -8.16 3.84
CA ARG A 100 -15.46 -6.94 3.38
C ARG A 100 -14.76 -6.40 2.12
N PRO A 101 -15.49 -6.13 1.01
CA PRO A 101 -14.90 -5.52 -0.18
C PRO A 101 -14.30 -4.14 0.11
N GLY A 102 -13.08 -3.88 -0.39
CA GLY A 102 -12.47 -2.57 -0.46
C GLY A 102 -12.60 -1.99 -1.87
N LEU A 103 -11.58 -2.20 -2.72
CA LEU A 103 -11.62 -1.85 -4.13
C LEU A 103 -11.61 -3.13 -4.98
N PRO A 104 -12.49 -3.22 -6.00
CA PRO A 104 -12.45 -4.34 -6.94
C PRO A 104 -11.14 -4.31 -7.75
N PRO A 105 -10.78 -5.43 -8.40
CA PRO A 105 -9.52 -5.51 -9.15
C PRO A 105 -9.35 -4.41 -10.20
N PHE A 106 -8.17 -3.81 -10.24
CA PHE A 106 -7.76 -2.80 -11.21
C PHE A 106 -6.27 -2.95 -11.54
N THR A 107 -5.83 -2.34 -12.63
CA THR A 107 -4.42 -2.34 -13.02
C THR A 107 -3.79 -1.00 -12.63
N GLU A 108 -2.65 -1.06 -11.98
CA GLU A 108 -1.81 0.08 -11.66
C GLU A 108 -0.39 -0.22 -12.11
N SER A 109 0.10 0.54 -13.10
CA SER A 109 1.41 0.29 -13.71
C SER A 109 1.52 -1.17 -14.22
N THR A 110 2.45 -1.95 -13.69
CA THR A 110 2.69 -3.35 -14.05
C THR A 110 2.03 -4.35 -13.10
N SER A 111 1.23 -3.85 -12.16
CA SER A 111 0.59 -4.66 -11.14
C SER A 111 -0.92 -4.74 -11.33
N ARG A 112 -1.47 -5.89 -10.99
CA ARG A 112 -2.91 -6.09 -10.83
C ARG A 112 -3.23 -6.06 -9.35
N LEU A 113 -4.01 -5.09 -8.92
CA LEU A 113 -4.29 -4.82 -7.50
C LEU A 113 -5.77 -5.00 -7.21
N ALA A 114 -6.08 -5.40 -5.98
CA ALA A 114 -7.41 -5.37 -5.41
C ALA A 114 -7.30 -5.15 -3.91
N TYR A 115 -8.37 -4.67 -3.27
CA TYR A 115 -8.38 -4.46 -1.83
C TYR A 115 -9.59 -5.10 -1.18
N VAL A 116 -9.35 -5.79 -0.07
CA VAL A 116 -10.37 -6.15 0.92
C VAL A 116 -10.06 -5.39 2.21
N VAL A 117 -10.99 -5.41 3.15
CA VAL A 117 -10.85 -4.67 4.41
C VAL A 117 -10.97 -5.64 5.57
N ASP A 118 -10.06 -5.54 6.53
CA ASP A 118 -10.08 -6.36 7.73
C ASP A 118 -11.24 -5.97 8.68
N PRO A 119 -11.50 -6.74 9.76
CA PRO A 119 -12.60 -6.45 10.68
C PRO A 119 -12.54 -5.08 11.34
N ASP A 120 -11.35 -4.48 11.48
CA ASP A 120 -11.15 -3.18 12.13
C ASP A 120 -11.04 -2.01 11.15
N GLY A 121 -11.16 -2.28 9.85
CA GLY A 121 -11.09 -1.25 8.82
C GLY A 121 -9.73 -1.06 8.17
N VAL A 122 -8.76 -1.93 8.45
CA VAL A 122 -7.44 -1.88 7.81
C VAL A 122 -7.56 -2.40 6.37
N TRP A 123 -7.01 -1.64 5.43
CA TRP A 123 -6.97 -2.03 4.02
C TRP A 123 -5.92 -3.11 3.80
N ILE A 124 -6.31 -4.14 3.07
CA ILE A 124 -5.46 -5.28 2.70
C ILE A 124 -5.32 -5.28 1.19
N GLU A 125 -4.13 -4.98 0.70
CA GLU A 125 -3.81 -5.04 -0.71
C GLU A 125 -3.52 -6.48 -1.14
N LEU A 126 -4.10 -6.86 -2.25
CA LEU A 126 -3.81 -8.10 -2.96
C LEU A 126 -3.12 -7.73 -4.27
N SER A 127 -1.91 -8.21 -4.47
CA SER A 127 -1.07 -7.84 -5.61
C SER A 127 -0.65 -9.05 -6.42
N SER A 128 -0.74 -8.93 -7.73
CA SER A 128 -0.18 -9.88 -8.69
C SER A 128 0.37 -9.12 -9.90
N LYS A 129 1.09 -9.80 -10.78
CA LYS A 129 1.50 -9.18 -12.04
C LYS A 129 0.28 -8.86 -12.90
N ALA A 130 0.27 -7.70 -13.54
CA ALA A 130 -0.70 -7.40 -14.57
C ALA A 130 -0.48 -8.34 -15.77
N ARG A 131 -1.58 -8.83 -16.31
CA ARG A 131 -1.55 -9.68 -17.52
C ARG A 131 -1.55 -8.82 -18.78
#